data_b4d0c0a114a3bb2b18a6a93cdd5e878d
#
_entry.id   b4d0c0a114a3bb2b18a6a93cdd5e878d
#
_cell.length_a   1.000
_cell.length_b   1.000
_cell.length_c   1.000
_cell.angle_alpha   90.00
_cell.angle_beta   90.00
_cell.angle_gamma   90.00
#
_symmetry.space_group_name_H-M   'P 1'
#
loop_
_entity.id
_entity.type
_entity.pdbx_description
1 polymer ?
#
loop_
_entity_poly.entity_id
_entity_poly.type
_entity_poly.pdbx_seq_one_letter_code
_entity_poly.pdbx_strand_id
1 'polypeptide(L)'
;MKRILTIILACLIIPSVWAQDYKVPKSSGRLEIKDVNHVTIEGYSGNEIVFSARGGKADRDERAVGLRSVNRDGLEDNTGIGLSVQDKGDKIEVQQMKRMDGPEVLIKVPKGVVVSYQHSSPYGGDVEFKNVESEIEVSTLHNRVRLDNASGPMTIKTVHGDIDASLSGNLKAPVSIVSVHGHVDVALPQATKATVRMGTVYGEIFVDPAFKMEIDNGSAGSLKKFSSDNITGKINGGGIELNLNSTHNSIYLRKK
;
A
#
# COMPACT_ATOMS: atom_id res chain seq x y z
N MET A 1 -65.38 -28.22 -6.58
CA MET A 1 -64.93 -26.93 -6.04
C MET A 1 -63.39 -27.04 -5.84
N LYS A 2 -62.60 -26.54 -6.79
CA LYS A 2 -61.11 -26.53 -6.72
C LYS A 2 -60.67 -25.17 -6.17
N ARG A 3 -60.02 -25.15 -5.00
CA ARG A 3 -59.42 -23.94 -4.41
C ARG A 3 -58.05 -23.76 -4.98
N ILE A 4 -57.85 -22.70 -5.77
CA ILE A 4 -56.53 -22.27 -6.29
C ILE A 4 -55.87 -21.45 -5.18
N LEU A 5 -54.74 -21.97 -4.66
CA LEU A 5 -53.93 -21.30 -3.66
C LEU A 5 -52.87 -20.45 -4.43
N THR A 6 -53.09 -19.15 -4.47
CA THR A 6 -52.13 -18.20 -5.11
C THR A 6 -51.05 -17.89 -4.10
N ILE A 7 -49.80 -18.40 -4.32
CA ILE A 7 -48.63 -18.07 -3.53
C ILE A 7 -48.05 -16.75 -4.10
N ILE A 8 -48.20 -15.67 -3.34
CA ILE A 8 -47.53 -14.40 -3.62
C ILE A 8 -46.07 -14.51 -3.15
N LEU A 9 -45.15 -14.64 -4.11
CA LEU A 9 -43.71 -14.58 -3.86
C LEU A 9 -43.31 -13.11 -3.66
N ALA A 10 -43.22 -12.68 -2.42
CA ALA A 10 -42.68 -11.35 -2.09
C ALA A 10 -41.17 -11.35 -2.33
N CYS A 11 -40.72 -10.77 -3.46
CA CYS A 11 -39.34 -10.44 -3.68
C CYS A 11 -38.90 -9.39 -2.65
N LEU A 12 -38.17 -9.80 -1.64
CA LEU A 12 -37.39 -8.92 -0.76
C LEU A 12 -36.30 -8.26 -1.58
N ILE A 13 -36.56 -7.05 -2.07
CA ILE A 13 -35.54 -6.18 -2.61
C ILE A 13 -34.72 -5.69 -1.41
N ILE A 14 -33.58 -6.32 -1.14
CA ILE A 14 -32.61 -5.83 -0.17
C ILE A 14 -31.98 -4.60 -0.82
N PRO A 15 -32.18 -3.38 -0.30
CA PRO A 15 -31.49 -2.23 -0.81
C PRO A 15 -30.00 -2.44 -0.55
N SER A 16 -29.21 -2.58 -1.60
CA SER A 16 -27.76 -2.50 -1.52
C SER A 16 -27.43 -1.10 -0.99
N VAL A 17 -26.95 -1.02 0.25
CA VAL A 17 -26.44 0.24 0.83
C VAL A 17 -25.16 0.56 0.06
N TRP A 18 -25.27 1.37 -0.96
CA TRP A 18 -24.16 1.89 -1.71
C TRP A 18 -23.35 2.79 -0.77
N ALA A 19 -22.11 2.44 -0.50
CA ALA A 19 -21.16 3.38 0.06
C ALA A 19 -21.11 4.58 -0.88
N GLN A 20 -21.17 5.79 -0.34
CA GLN A 20 -21.10 7.01 -1.15
C GLN A 20 -19.67 7.12 -1.66
N ASP A 21 -19.45 6.88 -2.97
CA ASP A 21 -18.16 7.07 -3.60
C ASP A 21 -17.93 8.56 -3.88
N TYR A 22 -16.76 9.06 -3.50
CA TYR A 22 -16.28 10.35 -3.92
C TYR A 22 -15.29 10.16 -5.08
N LYS A 23 -15.49 10.86 -6.20
CA LYS A 23 -14.73 10.64 -7.44
C LYS A 23 -14.01 11.91 -7.87
N VAL A 24 -12.77 11.75 -8.32
CA VAL A 24 -11.97 12.82 -8.91
C VAL A 24 -11.56 12.37 -10.32
N PRO A 25 -11.95 13.11 -11.38
CA PRO A 25 -11.62 12.77 -12.76
C PRO A 25 -10.14 13.06 -13.04
N LYS A 26 -9.27 12.08 -12.72
CA LYS A 26 -7.83 12.19 -12.91
C LYS A 26 -7.23 10.83 -13.22
N SER A 27 -6.67 10.68 -14.43
CA SER A 27 -6.07 9.44 -14.92
C SER A 27 -4.53 9.44 -14.87
N SER A 28 -3.90 10.59 -14.56
CA SER A 28 -2.45 10.75 -14.48
C SER A 28 -2.09 11.82 -13.45
N GLY A 29 -0.82 11.90 -13.07
CA GLY A 29 -0.31 12.83 -12.06
C GLY A 29 -0.03 12.11 -10.74
N ARG A 30 -0.23 12.79 -9.62
CA ARG A 30 0.17 12.30 -8.29
C ARG A 30 -1.00 12.32 -7.30
N LEU A 31 -1.14 11.25 -6.53
CA LEU A 31 -2.02 11.15 -5.37
C LEU A 31 -1.16 11.14 -4.11
N GLU A 32 -1.25 12.19 -3.31
CA GLU A 32 -0.59 12.31 -2.01
C GLU A 32 -1.59 12.02 -0.89
N ILE A 33 -1.35 10.95 -0.14
CA ILE A 33 -2.20 10.49 0.98
C ILE A 33 -1.43 10.78 2.27
N LYS A 34 -1.99 11.63 3.13
CA LYS A 34 -1.33 12.07 4.37
C LYS A 34 -2.15 11.67 5.59
N ASP A 35 -1.50 10.98 6.52
CA ASP A 35 -2.03 10.61 7.84
C ASP A 35 -3.44 9.96 7.77
N VAL A 36 -3.67 9.07 6.79
CA VAL A 36 -4.84 8.20 6.70
C VAL A 36 -4.49 6.88 7.39
N ASN A 37 -5.18 6.55 8.50
CA ASN A 37 -4.77 5.48 9.40
C ASN A 37 -4.92 4.09 8.79
N HIS A 38 -6.05 3.81 8.14
CA HIS A 38 -6.34 2.52 7.50
C HIS A 38 -6.75 2.74 6.05
N VAL A 39 -5.92 2.31 5.12
CA VAL A 39 -6.19 2.52 3.70
C VAL A 39 -5.78 1.34 2.85
N THR A 40 -6.66 0.94 1.95
CA THR A 40 -6.36 0.04 0.83
C THR A 40 -6.33 0.86 -0.45
N ILE A 41 -5.22 0.80 -1.17
CA ILE A 41 -5.05 1.41 -2.49
C ILE A 41 -5.10 0.30 -3.54
N GLU A 42 -6.05 0.37 -4.45
CA GLU A 42 -6.24 -0.64 -5.49
C GLU A 42 -6.06 -0.06 -6.88
N GLY A 43 -5.10 -0.60 -7.64
CA GLY A 43 -4.91 -0.26 -9.04
C GLY A 43 -6.05 -0.82 -9.91
N TYR A 44 -6.58 -0.01 -10.83
CA TYR A 44 -7.65 -0.45 -11.72
C TYR A 44 -7.59 0.21 -13.10
N SER A 45 -8.40 -0.27 -14.04
CA SER A 45 -8.38 0.19 -15.45
C SER A 45 -9.35 1.35 -15.71
N GLY A 46 -9.63 2.20 -14.73
CA GLY A 46 -10.47 3.39 -14.89
C GLY A 46 -9.67 4.65 -15.20
N ASN A 47 -10.36 5.78 -15.27
CA ASN A 47 -9.81 7.10 -15.55
C ASN A 47 -10.09 8.14 -14.45
N GLU A 48 -10.61 7.69 -13.30
CA GLU A 48 -10.94 8.51 -12.14
C GLU A 48 -10.28 7.93 -10.89
N ILE A 49 -9.93 8.77 -9.92
CA ILE A 49 -9.61 8.30 -8.58
C ILE A 49 -10.92 8.19 -7.81
N VAL A 50 -11.18 7.01 -7.21
CA VAL A 50 -12.42 6.75 -6.48
C VAL A 50 -12.10 6.49 -5.00
N PHE A 51 -12.75 7.23 -4.13
CA PHE A 51 -12.63 7.11 -2.67
C PHE A 51 -13.90 6.52 -2.10
N SER A 52 -13.80 5.46 -1.33
CA SER A 52 -14.92 4.77 -0.68
C SER A 52 -14.56 4.49 0.78
N ALA A 53 -15.52 4.57 1.69
CA ALA A 53 -15.33 4.11 3.06
C ALA A 53 -15.87 2.68 3.22
N ARG A 54 -15.09 1.80 3.83
CA ARG A 54 -15.56 0.49 4.28
C ARG A 54 -16.17 0.64 5.67
N GLY A 55 -17.36 0.07 5.89
CA GLY A 55 -17.97 0.04 7.21
C GLY A 55 -19.19 0.94 7.41
N GLY A 56 -19.75 1.53 6.36
CA GLY A 56 -20.96 2.35 6.43
C GLY A 56 -20.70 3.80 6.84
N LYS A 57 -21.74 4.63 6.81
CA LYS A 57 -21.67 6.00 7.32
C LYS A 57 -21.18 5.95 8.76
N ALA A 58 -20.05 6.62 9.05
CA ALA A 58 -19.74 6.96 10.43
C ALA A 58 -21.04 7.50 11.07
N ASP A 59 -21.38 6.97 12.24
CA ASP A 59 -22.59 7.38 12.98
C ASP A 59 -22.51 8.90 13.18
N ARG A 60 -23.12 9.65 12.24
CA ARG A 60 -23.10 11.10 12.31
C ARG A 60 -24.11 11.51 13.36
N ASP A 61 -23.65 12.24 14.38
CA ASP A 61 -24.52 12.93 15.33
C ASP A 61 -25.63 13.66 14.54
N GLU A 62 -26.88 13.42 14.89
CA GLU A 62 -28.05 14.05 14.26
C GLU A 62 -27.94 15.58 14.25
N ARG A 63 -27.26 16.15 15.26
CA ARG A 63 -26.97 17.57 15.37
C ARG A 63 -26.00 18.09 14.30
N ALA A 64 -25.26 17.20 13.65
CA ALA A 64 -24.31 17.55 12.60
C ALA A 64 -24.93 17.51 11.19
N VAL A 65 -26.23 17.26 11.07
CA VAL A 65 -26.94 17.26 9.79
C VAL A 65 -26.87 18.65 9.15
N GLY A 66 -26.38 18.73 7.91
CA GLY A 66 -26.18 19.98 7.17
C GLY A 66 -24.92 20.75 7.54
N LEU A 67 -24.12 20.27 8.50
CA LEU A 67 -22.84 20.85 8.88
C LEU A 67 -21.68 20.10 8.24
N ARG A 68 -20.58 20.81 7.97
CA ARG A 68 -19.31 20.23 7.54
C ARG A 68 -18.36 20.10 8.73
N SER A 69 -17.66 18.97 8.81
CA SER A 69 -16.60 18.81 9.78
C SER A 69 -15.38 19.62 9.32
N VAL A 70 -14.83 20.44 10.21
CA VAL A 70 -13.59 21.22 9.99
C VAL A 70 -12.57 20.78 11.03
N ASN A 71 -11.33 20.53 10.63
CA ASN A 71 -10.25 20.20 11.54
C ASN A 71 -9.47 21.48 11.95
N ARG A 72 -8.51 21.33 12.89
CA ARG A 72 -7.69 22.43 13.38
C ARG A 72 -6.80 23.07 12.30
N ASP A 73 -6.50 22.33 11.21
CA ASP A 73 -5.66 22.80 10.12
C ASP A 73 -6.49 23.52 9.04
N GLY A 74 -7.80 23.73 9.31
CA GLY A 74 -8.74 24.42 8.41
C GLY A 74 -9.22 23.57 7.24
N LEU A 75 -8.96 22.26 7.25
CA LEU A 75 -9.46 21.35 6.23
C LEU A 75 -10.92 20.97 6.51
N GLU A 76 -11.69 20.81 5.44
CA GLU A 76 -13.10 20.41 5.50
C GLU A 76 -13.28 18.99 4.95
N ASP A 77 -14.19 18.23 5.54
CA ASP A 77 -14.68 16.97 4.93
C ASP A 77 -15.56 17.32 3.73
N ASN A 78 -14.97 17.27 2.54
CA ASN A 78 -15.67 17.48 1.28
C ASN A 78 -16.11 16.17 0.59
N THR A 79 -15.81 15.04 1.19
CA THR A 79 -16.12 13.70 0.65
C THR A 79 -17.35 13.07 1.31
N GLY A 80 -17.67 13.47 2.52
CA GLY A 80 -18.71 12.84 3.35
C GLY A 80 -18.31 11.53 3.99
N ILE A 81 -17.05 11.09 3.82
CA ILE A 81 -16.51 9.85 4.38
C ILE A 81 -15.36 10.09 5.37
N GLY A 82 -15.19 11.33 5.85
CA GLY A 82 -14.16 11.69 6.83
C GLY A 82 -12.79 12.03 6.24
N LEU A 83 -12.75 12.38 4.96
CA LEU A 83 -11.55 12.81 4.25
C LEU A 83 -11.70 14.23 3.71
N SER A 84 -10.58 14.95 3.67
CA SER A 84 -10.39 16.14 2.85
C SER A 84 -9.64 15.75 1.59
N VAL A 85 -10.22 16.00 0.42
CA VAL A 85 -9.61 15.72 -0.88
C VAL A 85 -9.50 17.02 -1.65
N GLN A 86 -8.27 17.45 -1.98
CA GLN A 86 -8.00 18.70 -2.66
C GLN A 86 -7.28 18.48 -3.99
N ASP A 87 -7.86 18.96 -5.08
CA ASP A 87 -7.18 19.02 -6.37
C ASP A 87 -6.29 20.27 -6.45
N LYS A 88 -4.98 20.07 -6.59
CA LYS A 88 -3.98 21.13 -6.74
C LYS A 88 -3.47 21.28 -8.18
N GLY A 89 -4.16 20.66 -9.14
CA GLY A 89 -3.80 20.68 -10.55
C GLY A 89 -2.88 19.53 -10.94
N ASP A 90 -1.65 19.52 -10.51
CA ASP A 90 -0.67 18.44 -10.78
C ASP A 90 -0.83 17.24 -9.85
N LYS A 91 -1.38 17.45 -8.66
CA LYS A 91 -1.56 16.43 -7.63
C LYS A 91 -2.93 16.53 -6.94
N ILE A 92 -3.37 15.41 -6.41
CA ILE A 92 -4.49 15.30 -5.48
C ILE A 92 -3.92 15.09 -4.09
N GLU A 93 -4.27 15.95 -3.15
CA GLU A 93 -3.93 15.80 -1.72
C GLU A 93 -5.11 15.23 -0.96
N VAL A 94 -4.85 14.19 -0.17
CA VAL A 94 -5.86 13.52 0.67
C VAL A 94 -5.38 13.49 2.10
N GLN A 95 -6.24 13.91 3.02
CA GLN A 95 -5.96 13.88 4.44
C GLN A 95 -7.18 13.42 5.24
N GLN A 96 -6.94 12.61 6.28
CA GLN A 96 -7.98 12.19 7.21
C GLN A 96 -8.37 13.33 8.14
N MET A 97 -9.67 13.49 8.41
CA MET A 97 -10.19 14.57 9.24
C MET A 97 -9.95 14.36 10.74
N LYS A 98 -10.08 13.13 11.22
CA LYS A 98 -9.84 12.75 12.62
C LYS A 98 -8.50 12.07 12.75
N ARG A 99 -7.68 12.44 13.72
CA ARG A 99 -6.38 11.79 13.99
C ARG A 99 -6.51 10.34 14.45
N MET A 100 -7.56 10.06 15.23
CA MET A 100 -7.90 8.74 15.73
C MET A 100 -9.26 8.35 15.17
N ASP A 101 -9.59 7.07 15.17
CA ASP A 101 -10.89 6.55 14.76
C ASP A 101 -11.33 7.03 13.36
N GLY A 102 -10.39 7.05 12.43
CA GLY A 102 -10.67 7.34 11.03
C GLY A 102 -11.38 6.17 10.36
N PRO A 103 -12.03 6.40 9.21
CA PRO A 103 -12.66 5.35 8.43
C PRO A 103 -11.62 4.38 7.85
N GLU A 104 -12.02 3.14 7.59
CA GLU A 104 -11.31 2.30 6.64
C GLU A 104 -11.58 2.79 5.23
N VAL A 105 -10.54 3.22 4.54
CA VAL A 105 -10.65 3.84 3.22
C VAL A 105 -10.21 2.87 2.13
N LEU A 106 -11.00 2.76 1.08
CA LEU A 106 -10.59 2.15 -0.19
C LEU A 106 -10.41 3.25 -1.23
N ILE A 107 -9.23 3.31 -1.84
CA ILE A 107 -8.93 4.25 -2.92
C ILE A 107 -8.59 3.44 -4.17
N LYS A 108 -9.40 3.59 -5.22
CA LYS A 108 -9.08 3.01 -6.54
C LYS A 108 -8.32 4.04 -7.36
N VAL A 109 -7.19 3.62 -7.92
CA VAL A 109 -6.29 4.52 -8.66
C VAL A 109 -6.05 4.01 -10.09
N PRO A 110 -6.13 4.88 -11.11
CA PRO A 110 -5.73 4.57 -12.48
C PRO A 110 -4.24 4.28 -12.59
N LYS A 111 -3.86 3.49 -13.61
CA LYS A 111 -2.46 3.07 -13.85
C LYS A 111 -1.47 4.22 -14.09
N GLY A 112 -1.93 5.41 -14.47
CA GLY A 112 -1.08 6.59 -14.72
C GLY A 112 -0.87 7.49 -13.51
N VAL A 113 -1.42 7.15 -12.34
CA VAL A 113 -1.35 7.97 -11.13
C VAL A 113 -0.27 7.43 -10.20
N VAL A 114 0.76 8.23 -9.94
CA VAL A 114 1.78 7.96 -8.91
C VAL A 114 1.15 8.05 -7.53
N VAL A 115 1.37 7.06 -6.67
CA VAL A 115 0.82 7.03 -5.32
C VAL A 115 1.90 7.31 -4.29
N SER A 116 1.71 8.36 -3.50
CA SER A 116 2.56 8.70 -2.37
C SER A 116 1.76 8.62 -1.07
N TYR A 117 2.18 7.76 -0.16
CA TYR A 117 1.58 7.61 1.16
C TYR A 117 2.56 8.03 2.25
N GLN A 118 2.15 8.97 3.08
CA GLN A 118 2.92 9.47 4.21
C GLN A 118 2.10 9.38 5.50
N HIS A 119 2.70 8.82 6.55
CA HIS A 119 2.03 8.72 7.84
C HIS A 119 3.03 8.94 8.98
N SER A 120 2.84 10.02 9.71
CA SER A 120 3.73 10.47 10.80
C SER A 120 3.12 10.31 12.20
N SER A 121 1.85 9.93 12.28
CA SER A 121 1.14 9.75 13.54
C SER A 121 1.44 8.39 14.19
N PRO A 122 1.46 8.29 15.53
CA PRO A 122 1.55 6.99 16.20
C PRO A 122 0.28 6.14 16.11
N TYR A 123 -0.82 6.70 15.61
CA TYR A 123 -2.12 6.04 15.46
C TYR A 123 -2.30 5.33 14.13
N GLY A 124 -1.19 4.98 13.47
CA GLY A 124 -1.20 4.27 12.20
C GLY A 124 -1.74 2.85 12.34
N GLY A 125 -2.41 2.39 11.30
CA GLY A 125 -2.83 1.00 11.10
C GLY A 125 -2.14 0.39 9.88
N ASP A 126 -2.83 -0.49 9.19
CA ASP A 126 -2.31 -1.11 7.97
C ASP A 126 -2.53 -0.22 6.75
N VAL A 127 -1.53 -0.14 5.88
CA VAL A 127 -1.67 0.36 4.52
C VAL A 127 -1.44 -0.78 3.54
N GLU A 128 -2.37 -0.97 2.62
CA GLU A 128 -2.36 -2.07 1.67
C GLU A 128 -2.43 -1.56 0.23
N PHE A 129 -1.53 -2.06 -0.63
CA PHE A 129 -1.50 -1.77 -2.05
C PHE A 129 -1.83 -3.04 -2.82
N LYS A 130 -2.88 -3.02 -3.64
CA LYS A 130 -3.32 -4.15 -4.46
C LYS A 130 -3.28 -3.80 -5.95
N ASN A 131 -2.65 -4.66 -6.75
CA ASN A 131 -2.63 -4.53 -8.21
C ASN A 131 -2.16 -3.16 -8.72
N VAL A 132 -1.32 -2.45 -7.98
CA VAL A 132 -0.82 -1.14 -8.37
C VAL A 132 0.33 -1.30 -9.35
N GLU A 133 0.17 -0.75 -10.57
CA GLU A 133 1.16 -0.80 -11.64
C GLU A 133 1.97 0.49 -11.80
N SER A 134 1.53 1.57 -11.18
CA SER A 134 2.21 2.87 -11.13
C SER A 134 3.26 2.91 -10.04
N GLU A 135 4.02 3.98 -10.00
CA GLU A 135 5.00 4.24 -8.94
C GLU A 135 4.34 4.35 -7.57
N ILE A 136 4.97 3.71 -6.57
CA ILE A 136 4.55 3.71 -5.17
C ILE A 136 5.67 4.28 -4.31
N GLU A 137 5.36 5.33 -3.57
CA GLU A 137 6.23 5.92 -2.56
C GLU A 137 5.55 5.83 -1.20
N VAL A 138 6.21 5.24 -0.22
CA VAL A 138 5.70 5.11 1.15
C VAL A 138 6.73 5.61 2.15
N SER A 139 6.30 6.45 3.06
CA SER A 139 7.07 6.88 4.23
C SER A 139 6.18 6.86 5.47
N THR A 140 6.43 5.96 6.41
CA THR A 140 5.59 5.79 7.59
C THR A 140 6.41 5.51 8.85
N LEU A 141 5.88 5.89 10.02
CA LEU A 141 6.50 5.61 11.31
C LEU A 141 6.06 4.26 11.88
N HIS A 142 4.77 3.97 11.93
CA HIS A 142 4.23 2.82 12.66
C HIS A 142 3.37 1.88 11.83
N ASN A 143 2.96 2.28 10.63
CA ASN A 143 2.07 1.47 9.80
C ASN A 143 2.77 0.22 9.28
N ARG A 144 2.08 -0.91 9.34
CA ARG A 144 2.42 -2.08 8.54
C ARG A 144 2.08 -1.81 7.08
N VAL A 145 3.01 -2.15 6.20
CA VAL A 145 2.85 -1.97 4.75
C VAL A 145 2.69 -3.32 4.08
N ARG A 146 1.59 -3.49 3.35
CA ARG A 146 1.34 -4.70 2.56
C ARG A 146 1.24 -4.35 1.09
N LEU A 147 1.94 -5.11 0.26
CA LEU A 147 1.85 -5.01 -1.19
C LEU A 147 1.41 -6.37 -1.74
N ASP A 148 0.36 -6.37 -2.55
CA ASP A 148 -0.10 -7.55 -3.27
C ASP A 148 -0.17 -7.24 -4.75
N ASN A 149 0.60 -7.99 -5.54
CA ASN A 149 0.68 -7.91 -6.99
C ASN A 149 1.06 -6.51 -7.52
N ALA A 150 1.92 -5.76 -6.78
CA ALA A 150 2.46 -4.49 -7.24
C ALA A 150 3.59 -4.71 -8.26
N SER A 151 3.70 -3.84 -9.29
CA SER A 151 4.65 -4.02 -10.41
C SER A 151 5.42 -2.77 -10.85
N GLY A 152 5.00 -1.58 -10.39
CA GLY A 152 5.68 -0.31 -10.72
C GLY A 152 6.97 -0.09 -9.94
N PRO A 153 7.66 1.03 -10.16
CA PRO A 153 8.74 1.48 -9.29
C PRO A 153 8.25 1.60 -7.85
N MET A 154 9.08 1.21 -6.88
CA MET A 154 8.66 1.26 -5.47
C MET A 154 9.77 1.78 -4.58
N THR A 155 9.43 2.75 -3.75
CA THR A 155 10.27 3.22 -2.64
C THR A 155 9.46 3.17 -1.35
N ILE A 156 9.72 2.18 -0.52
CA ILE A 156 8.98 1.93 0.71
C ILE A 156 9.93 2.12 1.91
N LYS A 157 9.56 3.00 2.82
CA LYS A 157 10.32 3.26 4.04
C LYS A 157 9.39 3.25 5.25
N THR A 158 9.76 2.49 6.27
CA THR A 158 9.08 2.50 7.57
C THR A 158 10.08 2.53 8.71
N VAL A 159 9.69 3.08 9.86
CA VAL A 159 10.54 3.06 11.05
C VAL A 159 10.22 1.86 11.92
N HIS A 160 8.97 1.67 12.33
CA HIS A 160 8.55 0.59 13.23
C HIS A 160 7.66 -0.46 12.56
N GLY A 161 7.11 -0.17 11.39
CA GLY A 161 6.20 -1.06 10.70
C GLY A 161 6.91 -2.20 9.98
N ASP A 162 6.27 -3.35 9.93
CA ASP A 162 6.66 -4.47 9.10
C ASP A 162 6.28 -4.22 7.62
N ILE A 163 7.02 -4.82 6.70
CA ILE A 163 6.74 -4.73 5.27
C ILE A 163 6.59 -6.14 4.71
N ASP A 164 5.39 -6.46 4.23
CA ASP A 164 5.05 -7.72 3.57
C ASP A 164 4.72 -7.44 2.09
N ALA A 165 5.54 -7.91 1.16
CA ALA A 165 5.40 -7.62 -0.25
C ALA A 165 5.33 -8.89 -1.10
N SER A 166 4.17 -9.14 -1.70
CA SER A 166 4.00 -10.16 -2.74
C SER A 166 4.01 -9.48 -4.10
N LEU A 167 5.17 -9.43 -4.75
CA LEU A 167 5.37 -8.64 -5.96
C LEU A 167 4.94 -9.38 -7.23
N SER A 168 4.60 -8.63 -8.26
CA SER A 168 4.24 -9.16 -9.58
C SER A 168 5.45 -9.76 -10.29
N GLY A 169 5.22 -10.74 -11.16
CA GLY A 169 6.27 -11.28 -12.05
C GLY A 169 6.74 -10.30 -13.13
N ASN A 170 5.95 -9.27 -13.41
CA ASN A 170 6.24 -8.26 -14.42
C ASN A 170 6.73 -6.95 -13.78
N LEU A 171 7.71 -7.03 -12.89
CA LEU A 171 8.35 -5.85 -12.32
C LEU A 171 8.99 -5.02 -13.45
N LYS A 172 8.71 -3.72 -13.49
CA LYS A 172 9.11 -2.83 -14.60
C LYS A 172 10.29 -1.93 -14.25
N ALA A 173 10.62 -1.82 -12.96
CA ALA A 173 11.58 -0.83 -12.48
C ALA A 173 12.17 -1.23 -11.11
N PRO A 174 13.17 -0.50 -10.62
CA PRO A 174 13.80 -0.74 -9.33
C PRO A 174 12.81 -0.73 -8.17
N VAL A 175 13.08 -1.59 -7.19
CA VAL A 175 12.34 -1.72 -5.94
C VAL A 175 13.29 -1.47 -4.77
N SER A 176 12.95 -0.52 -3.90
CA SER A 176 13.69 -0.22 -2.67
C SER A 176 12.75 -0.32 -1.48
N ILE A 177 13.03 -1.25 -0.57
CA ILE A 177 12.23 -1.52 0.63
C ILE A 177 13.14 -1.46 1.85
N VAL A 178 12.82 -0.56 2.77
CA VAL A 178 13.63 -0.29 3.97
C VAL A 178 12.76 -0.22 5.21
N SER A 179 13.10 -0.99 6.23
CA SER A 179 12.56 -0.84 7.59
C SER A 179 13.70 -0.60 8.59
N VAL A 180 13.44 0.16 9.65
CA VAL A 180 14.42 0.30 10.74
C VAL A 180 14.22 -0.80 11.78
N HIS A 181 13.00 -0.99 12.29
CA HIS A 181 12.70 -1.96 13.35
C HIS A 181 11.82 -3.13 12.90
N GLY A 182 11.06 -2.99 11.83
CA GLY A 182 10.20 -4.05 11.30
C GLY A 182 10.96 -5.03 10.39
N HIS A 183 10.39 -6.19 10.16
CA HIS A 183 10.90 -7.13 9.17
C HIS A 183 10.58 -6.68 7.74
N VAL A 184 11.34 -7.23 6.79
CA VAL A 184 11.10 -7.07 5.36
C VAL A 184 10.90 -8.46 4.76
N ASP A 185 9.68 -8.80 4.37
CA ASP A 185 9.31 -10.07 3.76
C ASP A 185 8.85 -9.85 2.31
N VAL A 186 9.62 -10.36 1.35
CA VAL A 186 9.36 -10.17 -0.07
C VAL A 186 9.19 -11.50 -0.77
N ALA A 187 8.04 -11.72 -1.37
CA ALA A 187 7.73 -12.88 -2.19
C ALA A 187 7.77 -12.53 -3.68
N LEU A 188 8.54 -13.30 -4.46
CA LEU A 188 8.72 -13.15 -5.90
C LEU A 188 8.35 -14.45 -6.63
N PRO A 189 7.81 -14.37 -7.86
CA PRO A 189 7.74 -15.53 -8.73
C PRO A 189 9.13 -16.12 -9.00
N GLN A 190 9.22 -17.45 -9.04
CA GLN A 190 10.51 -18.15 -9.21
C GLN A 190 11.27 -17.73 -10.47
N ALA A 191 10.56 -17.37 -11.54
CA ALA A 191 11.16 -16.95 -12.81
C ALA A 191 11.65 -15.49 -12.82
N THR A 192 11.50 -14.74 -11.73
CA THR A 192 11.91 -13.33 -11.67
C THR A 192 13.42 -13.20 -11.88
N LYS A 193 13.82 -12.27 -12.74
CA LYS A 193 15.21 -11.89 -12.97
C LYS A 193 15.51 -10.63 -12.16
N ALA A 194 16.42 -10.72 -11.19
CA ALA A 194 16.73 -9.59 -10.32
C ALA A 194 18.21 -9.55 -9.92
N THR A 195 18.73 -8.34 -9.77
CA THR A 195 19.98 -8.08 -9.05
C THR A 195 19.59 -7.63 -7.65
N VAL A 196 19.87 -8.45 -6.67
CA VAL A 196 19.38 -8.28 -5.28
C VAL A 196 20.51 -7.75 -4.42
N ARG A 197 20.21 -6.71 -3.63
CA ARG A 197 21.04 -6.23 -2.53
C ARG A 197 20.23 -6.30 -1.25
N MET A 198 20.69 -7.07 -0.29
CA MET A 198 20.02 -7.23 1.01
C MET A 198 21.00 -6.86 2.11
N GLY A 199 20.53 -6.09 3.11
CA GLY A 199 21.35 -5.68 4.23
C GLY A 199 20.59 -5.65 5.55
N THR A 200 21.20 -6.19 6.61
CA THR A 200 20.74 -6.04 7.99
C THR A 200 21.91 -5.79 8.93
N VAL A 201 21.66 -5.18 10.10
CA VAL A 201 22.71 -4.94 11.10
C VAL A 201 22.56 -5.92 12.26
N TYR A 202 21.32 -6.17 12.71
CA TYR A 202 21.03 -7.00 13.89
C TYR A 202 20.13 -8.20 13.60
N GLY A 203 19.64 -8.33 12.36
CA GLY A 203 18.78 -9.46 11.94
C GLY A 203 19.54 -10.51 11.14
N GLU A 204 18.80 -11.38 10.51
CA GLU A 204 19.28 -12.43 9.61
C GLU A 204 18.65 -12.29 8.22
N ILE A 205 19.32 -12.81 7.20
CA ILE A 205 18.82 -12.80 5.83
C ILE A 205 18.47 -14.24 5.42
N PHE A 206 17.20 -14.47 5.13
CA PHE A 206 16.66 -15.75 4.71
C PHE A 206 16.25 -15.69 3.23
N VAL A 207 16.74 -16.64 2.44
CA VAL A 207 16.44 -16.75 1.01
C VAL A 207 15.90 -18.13 0.70
N ASP A 208 14.78 -18.20 -0.02
CA ASP A 208 14.21 -19.46 -0.47
C ASP A 208 15.21 -20.21 -1.38
N PRO A 209 15.51 -21.49 -1.10
CA PRO A 209 16.48 -22.29 -1.87
C PRO A 209 16.07 -22.51 -3.33
N ALA A 210 14.80 -22.28 -3.68
CA ALA A 210 14.35 -22.32 -5.08
C ALA A 210 14.92 -21.21 -5.96
N PHE A 211 15.41 -20.13 -5.34
CA PHE A 211 16.15 -19.09 -6.07
C PHE A 211 17.62 -19.54 -6.25
N LYS A 212 18.00 -19.81 -7.49
CA LYS A 212 19.40 -19.99 -7.85
C LYS A 212 20.10 -18.64 -7.83
N MET A 213 20.54 -18.24 -6.63
CA MET A 213 21.20 -16.93 -6.45
C MET A 213 22.71 -17.08 -6.57
N GLU A 214 23.30 -16.39 -7.53
CA GLU A 214 24.75 -16.22 -7.66
C GLU A 214 25.18 -15.09 -6.73
N ILE A 215 25.80 -15.45 -5.59
CA ILE A 215 26.25 -14.47 -4.59
C ILE A 215 27.59 -13.88 -5.05
N ASP A 216 27.67 -12.55 -5.10
CA ASP A 216 28.92 -11.85 -5.34
C ASP A 216 29.73 -11.78 -4.04
N ASN A 217 30.68 -12.70 -3.88
CA ASN A 217 31.54 -12.79 -2.70
C ASN A 217 32.61 -11.70 -2.65
N GLY A 218 32.59 -10.71 -3.55
CA GLY A 218 33.64 -9.70 -3.66
C GLY A 218 34.99 -10.32 -4.03
N SER A 219 35.76 -9.70 -4.85
CA SER A 219 37.14 -10.16 -5.22
C SER A 219 37.94 -10.44 -3.96
N ALA A 220 38.52 -11.62 -3.87
CA ALA A 220 39.45 -12.01 -2.80
C ALA A 220 40.60 -11.00 -2.71
N GLY A 221 40.51 -10.07 -1.76
CA GLY A 221 41.52 -8.99 -1.59
C GLY A 221 41.00 -7.73 -0.89
N SER A 222 39.73 -7.50 -0.83
CA SER A 222 39.17 -6.39 -0.05
C SER A 222 39.07 -6.76 1.42
N LEU A 223 39.66 -5.93 2.28
CA LEU A 223 39.48 -6.02 3.74
C LEU A 223 38.01 -6.15 4.04
N LYS A 224 37.56 -7.31 4.59
CA LYS A 224 36.22 -7.52 5.08
C LYS A 224 35.91 -6.43 6.12
N LYS A 225 35.10 -5.46 5.75
CA LYS A 225 34.62 -4.47 6.68
C LYS A 225 33.65 -5.19 7.61
N PHE A 226 34.08 -5.47 8.83
CA PHE A 226 33.24 -5.99 9.88
C PHE A 226 32.15 -4.95 10.18
N SER A 227 30.92 -5.21 9.81
CA SER A 227 29.64 -4.78 10.40
C SER A 227 28.57 -4.55 9.33
N SER A 228 27.85 -5.52 9.08
CA SER A 228 26.51 -5.66 8.48
C SER A 228 26.53 -6.84 7.52
N ASP A 229 25.60 -7.75 7.70
CA ASP A 229 25.39 -8.81 6.72
C ASP A 229 24.77 -8.19 5.48
N ASN A 230 25.63 -7.80 4.54
CA ASN A 230 25.22 -7.32 3.23
C ASN A 230 25.47 -8.41 2.20
N ILE A 231 24.40 -8.84 1.54
CA ILE A 231 24.44 -9.83 0.48
C ILE A 231 24.10 -9.14 -0.84
N THR A 232 24.97 -9.29 -1.83
CA THR A 232 24.67 -8.92 -3.22
C THR A 232 24.65 -10.19 -4.07
N GLY A 233 23.64 -10.36 -4.89
CA GLY A 233 23.53 -11.54 -5.74
C GLY A 233 22.63 -11.34 -6.94
N LYS A 234 22.73 -12.26 -7.90
CA LYS A 234 21.88 -12.29 -9.09
C LYS A 234 20.96 -13.49 -9.05
N ILE A 235 19.67 -13.25 -9.24
CA ILE A 235 18.65 -14.28 -9.42
C ILE A 235 18.37 -14.43 -10.91
N ASN A 236 18.47 -15.66 -11.43
CA ASN A 236 18.24 -16.00 -12.85
C ASN A 236 19.06 -15.11 -13.83
N GLY A 237 20.34 -14.87 -13.51
CA GLY A 237 21.28 -14.08 -14.33
C GLY A 237 21.17 -12.58 -14.14
N GLY A 238 20.39 -12.11 -13.17
CA GLY A 238 20.21 -10.69 -12.88
C GLY A 238 19.12 -10.02 -13.72
N GLY A 239 18.77 -8.79 -13.36
CA GLY A 239 17.70 -8.01 -13.99
C GLY A 239 17.41 -6.75 -13.22
N ILE A 240 16.15 -6.51 -12.86
CA ILE A 240 15.75 -5.35 -12.08
C ILE A 240 16.51 -5.27 -10.75
N GLU A 241 16.77 -4.07 -10.31
CA GLU A 241 17.38 -3.86 -9.00
C GLU A 241 16.35 -4.00 -7.87
N LEU A 242 16.68 -4.84 -6.89
CA LEU A 242 15.91 -5.08 -5.68
C LEU A 242 16.79 -4.80 -4.46
N ASN A 243 16.52 -3.71 -3.77
CA ASN A 243 17.24 -3.30 -2.55
C ASN A 243 16.33 -3.53 -1.34
N LEU A 244 16.72 -4.42 -0.44
CA LEU A 244 15.98 -4.78 0.77
C LEU A 244 16.86 -4.52 1.99
N ASN A 245 16.39 -3.70 2.94
CA ASN A 245 17.13 -3.41 4.15
C ASN A 245 16.22 -3.46 5.38
N SER A 246 16.71 -4.08 6.45
CA SER A 246 16.13 -3.97 7.78
C SER A 246 17.24 -3.78 8.80
N THR A 247 17.22 -2.71 9.60
CA THR A 247 18.30 -2.45 10.54
C THR A 247 18.27 -3.41 11.73
N HIS A 248 17.13 -3.59 12.38
CA HIS A 248 16.99 -4.34 13.62
C HIS A 248 16.29 -5.68 13.49
N ASN A 249 15.81 -6.02 12.30
CA ASN A 249 15.04 -7.25 12.10
C ASN A 249 15.50 -8.01 10.85
N SER A 250 14.90 -9.15 10.60
CA SER A 250 15.29 -10.05 9.52
C SER A 250 14.66 -9.68 8.18
N ILE A 251 15.33 -10.14 7.11
CA ILE A 251 14.88 -10.03 5.74
C ILE A 251 14.55 -11.42 5.23
N TYR A 252 13.39 -11.56 4.60
CA TYR A 252 12.93 -12.81 3.99
C TYR A 252 12.70 -12.60 2.50
N LEU A 253 13.36 -13.39 1.68
CA LEU A 253 13.15 -13.44 0.24
C LEU A 253 12.55 -14.80 -0.13
N ARG A 254 11.27 -14.82 -0.46
CA ARG A 254 10.46 -16.01 -0.65
C ARG A 254 10.07 -16.23 -2.11
N LYS A 255 9.97 -17.48 -2.47
CA LYS A 255 9.25 -17.87 -3.69
C LYS A 255 7.74 -17.74 -3.45
N LYS A 256 7.06 -17.14 -4.41
CA LYS A 256 5.61 -17.01 -4.53
C LYS A 256 5.03 -18.24 -5.22
#